data_fe74fcf6a57526808af363b75ff0047d
#
_entry.id   fe74fcf6a57526808af363b75ff0047d
#
_cell.length_a   1.000
_cell.length_b   1.000
_cell.length_c   1.000
_cell.angle_alpha   90.00
_cell.angle_beta   90.00
_cell.angle_gamma   90.00
#
_symmetry.space_group_name_H-M   'P 1'
#
loop_
_entity.id
_entity.type
_entity.pdbx_description
1 polymer ?
#
loop_
_entity_poly.entity_id
_entity_poly.type
_entity_poly.pdbx_seq_one_letter_code
_entity_poly.pdbx_strand_id
1 'polypeptide(L)'
;MIDFDSYRESLKHLYEKLCVDDELIRIHTKTPLCFSATEWGDCFSDTNPRVLFLGKANNGAYRPKRLAVDELFDGNDLILSNGGGMKWIDDTWDCPNKCGWYPGRSPFFRVLRKMSEELCDLYHWKSSWYKYVAYGNFGKCNIDANPSPSMRIYSDRELLFAEMLNVDLKYLNPNFVICFTGSGDSTFWFSKMFLGYLDAVETDCVQWIGDNRFCIRVYHARGRYFLVSEHPQGKPEDSHVETMLKIIEKLWRTDCTK
;
A
#
# COMPACT_ATOMS: atom_id res chain seq x y z
N MET A 1 -5.48 18.56 -6.45
CA MET A 1 -6.47 17.55 -6.92
C MET A 1 -5.73 16.50 -7.74
N ILE A 2 -6.03 15.22 -7.53
CA ILE A 2 -5.42 14.12 -8.31
C ILE A 2 -6.08 14.11 -9.69
N ASP A 3 -5.26 14.12 -10.74
CA ASP A 3 -5.72 13.91 -12.11
C ASP A 3 -6.01 12.40 -12.29
N PHE A 4 -7.26 12.01 -12.04
CA PHE A 4 -7.69 10.62 -12.04
C PHE A 4 -7.58 9.98 -13.42
N ASP A 5 -7.94 10.70 -14.48
CA ASP A 5 -7.93 10.14 -15.84
C ASP A 5 -6.49 9.84 -16.28
N SER A 6 -5.57 10.77 -16.09
CA SER A 6 -4.14 10.55 -16.39
C SER A 6 -3.53 9.46 -15.52
N TYR A 7 -3.92 9.36 -14.24
CA TYR A 7 -3.48 8.27 -13.36
C TYR A 7 -3.99 6.91 -13.87
N ARG A 8 -5.29 6.81 -14.16
CA ARG A 8 -5.93 5.61 -14.67
C ARG A 8 -5.27 5.13 -15.97
N GLU A 9 -5.09 6.01 -16.96
CA GLU A 9 -4.45 5.66 -18.23
C GLU A 9 -2.99 5.22 -18.05
N SER A 10 -2.24 5.87 -17.17
CA SER A 10 -0.86 5.47 -16.85
C SER A 10 -0.79 4.07 -16.24
N LEU A 11 -1.70 3.73 -15.33
CA LEU A 11 -1.79 2.38 -14.77
C LEU A 11 -2.28 1.36 -15.79
N LYS A 12 -3.33 1.69 -16.56
CA LYS A 12 -3.91 0.81 -17.58
C LYS A 12 -2.84 0.29 -18.52
N HIS A 13 -1.97 1.17 -19.04
CA HIS A 13 -0.85 0.78 -19.89
C HIS A 13 0.12 -0.23 -19.22
N LEU A 14 0.36 -0.10 -17.90
CA LEU A 14 1.22 -1.05 -17.18
C LEU A 14 0.52 -2.39 -16.91
N TYR A 15 -0.79 -2.37 -16.65
CA TYR A 15 -1.59 -3.60 -16.52
C TYR A 15 -1.77 -4.33 -17.85
N GLU A 16 -1.75 -3.64 -18.99
CA GLU A 16 -1.70 -4.28 -20.31
C GLU A 16 -0.50 -5.23 -20.43
N LYS A 17 0.68 -4.80 -19.92
CA LYS A 17 1.89 -5.65 -19.90
C LYS A 17 1.68 -6.93 -19.06
N LEU A 18 0.94 -6.85 -17.94
CA LEU A 18 0.60 -8.04 -17.14
C LEU A 18 -0.40 -8.95 -17.88
N CYS A 19 -1.37 -8.37 -18.57
CA CYS A 19 -2.43 -9.12 -19.25
C CYS A 19 -1.93 -9.90 -20.47
N VAL A 20 -0.81 -9.50 -21.07
CA VAL A 20 -0.19 -10.21 -22.21
C VAL A 20 0.99 -11.10 -21.81
N ASP A 21 1.29 -11.21 -20.53
CA ASP A 21 2.36 -12.06 -20.00
C ASP A 21 1.96 -13.54 -20.08
N ASP A 22 2.67 -14.32 -20.91
CA ASP A 22 2.36 -15.72 -21.18
C ASP A 22 2.35 -16.59 -19.92
N GLU A 23 3.21 -16.30 -18.95
CA GLU A 23 3.26 -17.05 -17.71
C GLU A 23 2.05 -16.74 -16.83
N LEU A 24 1.66 -15.47 -16.71
CA LEU A 24 0.44 -15.09 -15.98
C LEU A 24 -0.81 -15.67 -16.62
N ILE A 25 -0.91 -15.67 -17.95
CA ILE A 25 -1.99 -16.32 -18.70
C ILE A 25 -2.04 -17.81 -18.34
N ARG A 26 -0.89 -18.49 -18.39
CA ARG A 26 -0.80 -19.92 -18.05
C ARG A 26 -1.14 -20.22 -16.59
N ILE A 27 -0.79 -19.31 -15.66
CA ILE A 27 -1.18 -19.44 -14.25
C ILE A 27 -2.68 -19.22 -14.11
N HIS A 28 -3.21 -18.16 -14.70
CA HIS A 28 -4.62 -17.77 -14.58
C HIS A 28 -5.57 -18.85 -15.10
N THR A 29 -5.20 -19.60 -16.15
CA THR A 29 -5.99 -20.73 -16.67
C THR A 29 -6.12 -21.89 -15.69
N LYS A 30 -5.21 -22.02 -14.71
CA LYS A 30 -5.17 -23.09 -13.70
C LYS A 30 -5.64 -22.63 -12.34
N THR A 31 -5.29 -21.41 -11.97
CA THR A 31 -5.53 -20.82 -10.66
C THR A 31 -5.86 -19.34 -10.84
N PRO A 32 -7.03 -18.89 -10.39
CA PRO A 32 -7.40 -17.48 -10.55
C PRO A 32 -6.34 -16.54 -10.01
N LEU A 33 -6.05 -15.49 -10.76
CA LEU A 33 -5.25 -14.37 -10.30
C LEU A 33 -6.17 -13.28 -9.75
N CYS A 34 -5.67 -12.53 -8.77
CA CYS A 34 -6.32 -11.34 -8.25
C CYS A 34 -5.42 -10.11 -8.44
N PHE A 35 -6.04 -8.98 -8.66
CA PHE A 35 -5.39 -7.70 -8.97
C PHE A 35 -5.85 -6.62 -8.00
N SER A 36 -5.00 -5.63 -7.76
CA SER A 36 -5.35 -4.44 -6.97
C SER A 36 -4.65 -3.22 -7.52
N ALA A 37 -5.29 -2.08 -7.41
CA ALA A 37 -4.65 -0.77 -7.55
C ALA A 37 -4.53 -0.10 -6.17
N THR A 38 -3.89 1.05 -6.13
CA THR A 38 -3.86 1.89 -4.93
C THR A 38 -5.17 2.65 -4.80
N GLU A 39 -5.75 2.63 -3.62
CA GLU A 39 -6.97 3.34 -3.27
C GLU A 39 -6.66 4.53 -2.35
N TRP A 40 -7.46 5.57 -2.40
CA TRP A 40 -7.32 6.75 -1.55
C TRP A 40 -8.67 7.33 -1.17
N GLY A 41 -8.70 8.08 -0.08
CA GLY A 41 -9.90 8.77 0.38
C GLY A 41 -10.14 10.10 -0.32
N ASP A 42 -11.38 10.57 -0.27
CA ASP A 42 -11.84 11.77 -0.98
C ASP A 42 -11.07 13.05 -0.62
N CYS A 43 -10.58 13.13 0.63
CA CYS A 43 -9.84 14.28 1.15
C CYS A 43 -8.32 14.12 1.06
N PHE A 44 -7.81 12.99 0.50
CA PHE A 44 -6.38 12.71 0.48
C PHE A 44 -5.54 13.80 -0.19
N SER A 45 -6.02 14.38 -1.30
CA SER A 45 -5.29 15.44 -2.02
C SER A 45 -5.17 16.74 -1.21
N ASP A 46 -6.08 16.96 -0.28
CA ASP A 46 -6.14 18.17 0.55
C ASP A 46 -5.49 17.97 1.92
N THR A 47 -4.99 16.77 2.18
CA THR A 47 -4.33 16.40 3.45
C THR A 47 -2.88 16.87 3.48
N ASN A 48 -2.43 17.19 4.67
CA ASN A 48 -1.03 17.53 4.93
C ASN A 48 -0.65 17.09 6.35
N PRO A 49 0.27 16.14 6.53
CA PRO A 49 0.97 15.37 5.49
C PRO A 49 0.09 14.32 4.80
N ARG A 50 0.39 14.00 3.53
CA ARG A 50 -0.21 12.87 2.81
C ARG A 50 0.51 11.58 3.13
N VAL A 51 -0.23 10.55 3.52
CA VAL A 51 0.31 9.26 3.94
C VAL A 51 -0.23 8.13 3.07
N LEU A 52 0.68 7.38 2.44
CA LEU A 52 0.39 6.17 1.67
C LEU A 52 0.87 4.94 2.45
N PHE A 53 -0.03 3.99 2.70
CA PHE A 53 0.29 2.70 3.30
C PHE A 53 0.47 1.64 2.22
N LEU A 54 1.55 0.85 2.31
CA LEU A 54 1.85 -0.23 1.38
C LEU A 54 1.97 -1.58 2.11
N GLY A 55 1.14 -2.53 1.69
CA GLY A 55 1.26 -3.94 2.05
C GLY A 55 2.16 -4.72 1.09
N LYS A 56 2.37 -6.03 1.35
CA LYS A 56 3.19 -6.91 0.50
C LYS A 56 2.50 -7.22 -0.82
N ALA A 57 1.31 -7.77 -0.74
CA ALA A 57 0.49 -8.16 -1.89
C ALA A 57 -0.98 -8.24 -1.48
N ASN A 58 -1.85 -8.08 -2.45
CA ASN A 58 -3.28 -8.24 -2.26
C ASN A 58 -3.65 -9.71 -2.02
N ASN A 59 -4.67 -9.91 -1.21
CA ASN A 59 -5.30 -11.19 -0.97
C ASN A 59 -6.81 -11.04 -1.20
N GLY A 60 -7.29 -11.53 -2.34
CA GLY A 60 -8.70 -11.53 -2.66
C GLY A 60 -9.29 -10.20 -3.18
N ALA A 61 -8.46 -9.33 -3.77
CA ALA A 61 -8.93 -8.15 -4.49
C ALA A 61 -9.69 -8.52 -5.78
N TYR A 62 -9.72 -7.67 -6.79
CA TYR A 62 -10.46 -7.94 -8.02
C TYR A 62 -9.99 -9.20 -8.76
N ARG A 63 -10.95 -10.05 -9.18
CA ARG A 63 -10.72 -11.33 -9.87
C ARG A 63 -11.34 -11.28 -11.26
N PRO A 64 -10.55 -10.97 -12.30
CA PRO A 64 -11.08 -10.95 -13.66
C PRO A 64 -11.44 -12.38 -14.11
N LYS A 65 -12.48 -12.49 -14.92
CA LYS A 65 -12.84 -13.78 -15.56
C LYS A 65 -11.86 -14.12 -16.68
N ARG A 66 -11.43 -13.11 -17.41
CA ARG A 66 -10.35 -13.18 -18.41
C ARG A 66 -9.21 -12.29 -17.98
N LEU A 67 -7.98 -12.70 -18.25
CA LEU A 67 -6.82 -11.83 -18.08
C LEU A 67 -6.77 -10.83 -19.24
N ALA A 68 -7.52 -9.75 -19.10
CA ALA A 68 -7.66 -8.70 -20.10
C ALA A 68 -7.82 -7.34 -19.41
N VAL A 69 -7.19 -6.33 -19.97
CA VAL A 69 -7.14 -4.99 -19.38
C VAL A 69 -8.52 -4.32 -19.31
N ASP A 70 -9.38 -4.59 -20.30
CA ASP A 70 -10.75 -4.10 -20.33
C ASP A 70 -11.58 -4.64 -19.14
N GLU A 71 -11.36 -5.88 -18.71
CA GLU A 71 -12.01 -6.39 -17.50
C GLU A 71 -11.51 -5.70 -16.23
N LEU A 72 -10.27 -5.27 -16.20
CA LEU A 72 -9.68 -4.61 -15.02
C LEU A 72 -10.10 -3.13 -14.90
N PHE A 73 -10.32 -2.43 -16.03
CA PHE A 73 -10.47 -0.99 -16.04
C PHE A 73 -11.80 -0.47 -16.62
N ASP A 74 -12.45 -1.22 -17.48
CA ASP A 74 -13.62 -0.76 -18.24
C ASP A 74 -14.91 -1.54 -17.88
N GLY A 75 -14.84 -2.51 -16.96
CA GLY A 75 -15.96 -3.32 -16.47
C GLY A 75 -16.80 -2.63 -15.39
N ASN A 76 -17.82 -3.34 -14.90
CA ASN A 76 -18.66 -2.86 -13.79
C ASN A 76 -17.93 -2.92 -12.43
N ASP A 77 -16.96 -3.84 -12.29
CA ASP A 77 -16.13 -4.02 -11.11
C ASP A 77 -14.70 -3.58 -11.45
N LEU A 78 -14.38 -2.33 -11.19
CA LEU A 78 -13.08 -1.76 -11.52
C LEU A 78 -12.08 -1.99 -10.40
N ILE A 79 -10.79 -2.19 -10.74
CA ILE A 79 -9.70 -2.19 -9.75
C ILE A 79 -9.41 -0.79 -9.19
N LEU A 80 -9.95 0.25 -9.83
CA LEU A 80 -9.86 1.65 -9.40
C LEU A 80 -11.24 2.23 -9.15
N SER A 81 -11.46 2.76 -7.95
CA SER A 81 -12.60 3.62 -7.66
C SER A 81 -12.19 5.10 -7.81
N ASN A 82 -13.07 5.91 -8.34
CA ASN A 82 -12.85 7.35 -8.53
C ASN A 82 -13.01 8.13 -7.20
N GLY A 83 -12.13 7.89 -6.25
CA GLY A 83 -12.21 8.45 -4.91
C GLY A 83 -13.17 7.67 -3.99
N GLY A 84 -13.06 7.87 -2.69
CA GLY A 84 -13.88 7.15 -1.69
C GLY A 84 -13.56 5.65 -1.56
N GLY A 85 -12.55 5.15 -2.29
CA GLY A 85 -12.18 3.74 -2.34
C GLY A 85 -11.84 3.11 -1.00
N MET A 86 -11.45 3.90 -0.02
CA MET A 86 -11.10 3.42 1.32
C MET A 86 -12.32 3.15 2.23
N LYS A 87 -13.50 3.63 1.87
CA LYS A 87 -14.70 3.53 2.71
C LYS A 87 -15.12 2.08 2.99
N TRP A 88 -14.88 1.16 2.06
CA TRP A 88 -15.21 -0.24 2.23
C TRP A 88 -14.54 -0.88 3.46
N ILE A 89 -13.37 -0.40 3.86
CA ILE A 89 -12.66 -0.89 5.05
C ILE A 89 -13.47 -0.59 6.31
N ASP A 90 -14.04 0.60 6.39
CA ASP A 90 -14.87 1.02 7.52
C ASP A 90 -16.26 0.35 7.49
N ASP A 91 -16.91 0.34 6.33
CA ASP A 91 -18.24 -0.27 6.14
C ASP A 91 -18.23 -1.78 6.43
N THR A 92 -17.11 -2.47 6.24
CA THR A 92 -16.99 -3.91 6.46
C THR A 92 -16.14 -4.29 7.66
N TRP A 93 -15.80 -3.33 8.53
CA TRP A 93 -14.84 -3.50 9.61
C TRP A 93 -15.11 -4.72 10.50
N ASP A 94 -16.35 -4.92 10.91
CA ASP A 94 -16.79 -6.03 11.77
C ASP A 94 -17.75 -7.01 11.05
N CYS A 95 -17.89 -6.87 9.73
CA CYS A 95 -18.78 -7.69 8.92
C CYS A 95 -18.02 -8.85 8.29
N PRO A 96 -18.11 -10.09 8.82
CA PRO A 96 -17.48 -11.24 8.18
C PRO A 96 -18.10 -11.49 6.80
N ASN A 97 -17.27 -11.56 5.78
CA ASN A 97 -17.67 -12.02 4.45
C ASN A 97 -17.98 -13.52 4.47
N LYS A 98 -18.37 -14.12 3.32
CA LYS A 98 -18.67 -15.57 3.18
C LYS A 98 -17.53 -16.49 3.65
N CYS A 99 -16.28 -16.00 3.67
CA CYS A 99 -15.10 -16.73 4.15
C CYS A 99 -14.77 -16.44 5.63
N GLY A 100 -15.60 -15.66 6.33
CA GLY A 100 -15.35 -15.26 7.72
C GLY A 100 -14.24 -14.24 7.89
N TRP A 101 -13.77 -13.60 6.80
CA TRP A 101 -12.74 -12.56 6.83
C TRP A 101 -13.39 -11.17 6.83
N TYR A 102 -12.77 -10.24 7.53
CA TYR A 102 -13.11 -8.82 7.54
C TYR A 102 -11.87 -7.99 7.95
N PRO A 103 -11.78 -6.69 7.60
CA PRO A 103 -10.61 -5.86 7.89
C PRO A 103 -10.18 -5.86 9.35
N GLY A 104 -11.10 -5.82 10.31
CA GLY A 104 -10.81 -5.82 11.74
C GLY A 104 -10.07 -7.10 12.24
N ARG A 105 -10.09 -8.21 11.50
CA ARG A 105 -9.25 -9.39 11.80
C ARG A 105 -7.82 -9.25 11.31
N SER A 106 -7.56 -8.38 10.34
CA SER A 106 -6.24 -8.21 9.76
C SER A 106 -5.38 -7.29 10.63
N PRO A 107 -4.24 -7.74 11.16
CA PRO A 107 -3.32 -6.86 11.88
C PRO A 107 -2.85 -5.68 11.03
N PHE A 108 -2.71 -5.87 9.73
CA PHE A 108 -2.38 -4.80 8.79
C PHE A 108 -3.43 -3.68 8.83
N PHE A 109 -4.71 -4.00 8.65
CA PHE A 109 -5.77 -3.00 8.65
C PHE A 109 -6.02 -2.39 10.04
N ARG A 110 -5.80 -3.15 11.13
CA ARG A 110 -5.90 -2.59 12.49
C ARG A 110 -4.83 -1.53 12.73
N VAL A 111 -3.58 -1.81 12.36
CA VAL A 111 -2.48 -0.83 12.48
C VAL A 111 -2.72 0.36 11.56
N LEU A 112 -3.11 0.12 10.30
CA LEU A 112 -3.44 1.20 9.35
C LEU A 112 -4.53 2.12 9.91
N ARG A 113 -5.67 1.55 10.36
CA ARG A 113 -6.77 2.33 10.93
C ARG A 113 -6.35 3.12 12.14
N LYS A 114 -5.71 2.46 13.14
CA LYS A 114 -5.25 3.11 14.37
C LYS A 114 -4.29 4.27 14.07
N MET A 115 -3.32 4.07 13.18
CA MET A 115 -2.42 5.15 12.76
C MET A 115 -3.18 6.30 12.10
N SER A 116 -4.16 5.99 11.24
CA SER A 116 -4.93 7.00 10.53
C SER A 116 -5.84 7.80 11.46
N GLU A 117 -6.43 7.16 12.47
CA GLU A 117 -7.22 7.82 13.52
C GLU A 117 -6.32 8.77 14.35
N GLU A 118 -5.15 8.32 14.78
CA GLU A 118 -4.18 9.15 15.51
C GLU A 118 -3.65 10.33 14.66
N LEU A 119 -3.43 10.12 13.36
CA LEU A 119 -3.06 11.19 12.43
C LEU A 119 -4.19 12.22 12.28
N CYS A 120 -5.47 11.78 12.26
CA CYS A 120 -6.62 12.67 12.26
C CYS A 120 -6.62 13.58 13.50
N ASP A 121 -6.36 13.02 14.67
CA ASP A 121 -6.28 13.78 15.92
C ASP A 121 -5.09 14.73 15.93
N LEU A 122 -3.91 14.26 15.55
CA LEU A 122 -2.67 15.02 15.54
C LEU A 122 -2.71 16.23 14.58
N TYR A 123 -3.31 16.06 13.41
CA TYR A 123 -3.39 17.10 12.37
C TYR A 123 -4.78 17.76 12.26
N HIS A 124 -5.70 17.45 13.21
CA HIS A 124 -7.04 18.03 13.29
C HIS A 124 -7.88 17.83 12.01
N TRP A 125 -7.77 16.66 11.38
CA TRP A 125 -8.61 16.32 10.25
C TRP A 125 -10.05 16.04 10.70
N LYS A 126 -11.02 16.71 10.08
CA LYS A 126 -12.37 16.85 10.63
C LYS A 126 -13.39 15.77 10.20
N SER A 127 -12.93 14.69 9.60
CA SER A 127 -13.83 13.65 9.06
C SER A 127 -13.30 12.25 9.37
N SER A 128 -13.96 11.22 8.85
CA SER A 128 -13.56 9.82 9.04
C SER A 128 -12.18 9.55 8.47
N TRP A 129 -11.36 8.81 9.20
CA TRP A 129 -9.95 8.52 8.92
C TRP A 129 -9.67 8.07 7.48
N TYR A 130 -10.55 7.20 6.91
CA TYR A 130 -10.39 6.64 5.57
C TYR A 130 -10.42 7.67 4.44
N LYS A 131 -10.88 8.89 4.72
CA LYS A 131 -10.92 9.97 3.72
C LYS A 131 -9.56 10.64 3.49
N TYR A 132 -8.60 10.46 4.40
CA TYR A 132 -7.37 11.24 4.45
C TYR A 132 -6.11 10.46 4.09
N VAL A 133 -6.22 9.16 3.91
CA VAL A 133 -5.08 8.28 3.66
C VAL A 133 -5.23 7.54 2.34
N ALA A 134 -4.12 6.97 1.85
CA ALA A 134 -4.11 6.06 0.73
C ALA A 134 -3.55 4.69 1.15
N TYR A 135 -3.98 3.65 0.47
CA TYR A 135 -3.57 2.28 0.69
C TYR A 135 -3.33 1.55 -0.64
N GLY A 136 -2.24 0.79 -0.70
CA GLY A 136 -1.92 -0.06 -1.83
C GLY A 136 -1.04 -1.25 -1.44
N ASN A 137 -0.57 -1.97 -2.44
CA ASN A 137 0.35 -3.09 -2.26
C ASN A 137 1.54 -2.98 -3.21
N PHE A 138 2.69 -3.52 -2.81
CA PHE A 138 3.84 -3.67 -3.69
C PHE A 138 3.53 -4.64 -4.84
N GLY A 139 2.98 -5.81 -4.54
CA GLY A 139 2.50 -6.74 -5.56
C GLY A 139 1.11 -6.35 -6.02
N LYS A 140 0.97 -5.93 -7.26
CA LYS A 140 -0.32 -5.53 -7.86
C LYS A 140 -1.11 -6.71 -8.41
N CYS A 141 -0.48 -7.88 -8.51
CA CYS A 141 -1.08 -9.15 -8.94
C CYS A 141 -0.63 -10.28 -8.01
N ASN A 142 -1.52 -11.21 -7.67
CA ASN A 142 -1.20 -12.39 -6.87
C ASN A 142 -2.10 -13.57 -7.24
N ILE A 143 -1.73 -14.78 -6.79
CA ILE A 143 -2.62 -15.95 -6.84
C ILE A 143 -3.74 -15.73 -5.83
N ASP A 144 -4.98 -15.92 -6.27
CA ASP A 144 -6.14 -15.74 -5.42
C ASP A 144 -6.11 -16.66 -4.19
N ALA A 145 -6.62 -16.13 -3.07
CA ALA A 145 -6.63 -16.79 -1.77
C ALA A 145 -5.25 -17.21 -1.21
N ASN A 146 -4.15 -16.81 -1.83
CA ASN A 146 -2.82 -17.03 -1.29
C ASN A 146 -2.47 -15.92 -0.28
N PRO A 147 -2.29 -16.21 1.02
CA PRO A 147 -1.98 -15.21 2.04
C PRO A 147 -0.57 -14.62 1.90
N SER A 148 0.29 -15.27 1.12
CA SER A 148 1.65 -14.82 0.86
C SER A 148 1.81 -14.45 -0.61
N PRO A 149 2.61 -13.41 -0.93
CA PRO A 149 2.90 -13.10 -2.32
C PRO A 149 3.59 -14.29 -2.98
N SER A 150 3.18 -14.61 -4.20
CA SER A 150 3.86 -15.59 -5.01
C SER A 150 5.22 -15.04 -5.44
N MET A 151 6.31 -15.60 -4.88
CA MET A 151 7.68 -15.22 -5.25
C MET A 151 7.89 -15.29 -6.76
N ARG A 152 7.32 -16.32 -7.40
CA ARG A 152 7.41 -16.53 -8.84
C ARG A 152 6.75 -15.41 -9.64
N ILE A 153 5.60 -14.91 -9.19
CA ILE A 153 4.93 -13.79 -9.87
C ILE A 153 5.73 -12.50 -9.65
N TYR A 154 6.26 -12.32 -8.45
CA TYR A 154 6.88 -11.08 -8.06
C TYR A 154 8.28 -10.91 -8.64
N SER A 155 9.18 -11.91 -8.49
CA SER A 155 10.59 -11.81 -8.90
C SER A 155 10.78 -11.47 -10.38
N ASP A 156 9.93 -12.04 -11.23
CA ASP A 156 10.05 -11.84 -12.68
C ASP A 156 9.45 -10.50 -13.15
N ARG A 157 8.72 -9.79 -12.27
CA ARG A 157 7.96 -8.56 -12.57
C ARG A 157 8.25 -7.40 -11.61
N GLU A 158 9.35 -7.48 -10.90
CA GLU A 158 9.75 -6.47 -9.92
C GLU A 158 9.79 -5.06 -10.50
N LEU A 159 10.41 -4.92 -11.68
CA LEU A 159 10.52 -3.62 -12.34
C LEU A 159 9.15 -3.07 -12.75
N LEU A 160 8.26 -3.93 -13.25
CA LEU A 160 6.92 -3.52 -13.64
C LEU A 160 6.11 -3.07 -12.42
N PHE A 161 6.21 -3.77 -11.29
CA PHE A 161 5.57 -3.35 -10.05
C PHE A 161 6.18 -2.05 -9.49
N ALA A 162 7.50 -1.86 -9.65
CA ALA A 162 8.14 -0.58 -9.30
C ALA A 162 7.65 0.58 -10.19
N GLU A 163 7.48 0.35 -11.50
CA GLU A 163 6.88 1.32 -12.41
C GLU A 163 5.45 1.70 -11.98
N MET A 164 4.60 0.71 -11.62
CA MET A 164 3.24 0.94 -11.12
C MET A 164 3.23 1.77 -9.83
N LEU A 165 4.10 1.44 -8.88
CA LEU A 165 4.24 2.22 -7.65
C LEU A 165 4.79 3.63 -7.91
N ASN A 166 5.65 3.79 -8.91
CA ASN A 166 6.12 5.13 -9.30
C ASN A 166 4.99 5.99 -9.91
N VAL A 167 4.04 5.36 -10.61
CA VAL A 167 2.79 6.03 -11.01
C VAL A 167 1.99 6.46 -9.78
N ASP A 168 1.81 5.59 -8.79
CA ASP A 168 1.17 5.94 -7.51
C ASP A 168 1.87 7.16 -6.87
N LEU A 169 3.20 7.13 -6.76
CA LEU A 169 3.97 8.25 -6.19
C LEU A 169 3.85 9.54 -6.97
N LYS A 170 3.79 9.46 -8.30
CA LYS A 170 3.66 10.64 -9.17
C LYS A 170 2.32 11.35 -8.96
N TYR A 171 1.24 10.60 -8.96
CA TYR A 171 -0.11 11.18 -8.96
C TYR A 171 -0.66 11.44 -7.55
N LEU A 172 -0.39 10.55 -6.60
CA LEU A 172 -0.80 10.72 -5.20
C LEU A 172 0.12 11.71 -4.46
N ASN A 173 1.38 11.80 -4.86
CA ASN A 173 2.40 12.66 -4.28
C ASN A 173 2.41 12.61 -2.72
N PRO A 174 2.57 11.44 -2.08
CA PRO A 174 2.60 11.31 -0.64
C PRO A 174 3.87 11.94 -0.05
N ASN A 175 3.79 12.50 1.15
CA ASN A 175 4.95 12.92 1.95
C ASN A 175 5.61 11.73 2.64
N PHE A 176 4.78 10.80 3.11
CA PHE A 176 5.20 9.56 3.78
C PHE A 176 4.64 8.34 3.07
N VAL A 177 5.50 7.34 2.83
CA VAL A 177 5.15 6.02 2.33
C VAL A 177 5.50 5.00 3.41
N ILE A 178 4.50 4.37 3.99
CA ILE A 178 4.66 3.41 5.08
C ILE A 178 4.60 2.00 4.51
N CYS A 179 5.71 1.27 4.59
CA CYS A 179 5.88 -0.05 4.01
C CYS A 179 5.81 -1.11 5.09
N PHE A 180 4.69 -1.81 5.24
CA PHE A 180 4.52 -2.95 6.14
C PHE A 180 4.99 -4.25 5.49
N THR A 181 6.25 -4.30 5.08
CA THR A 181 6.80 -5.39 4.28
C THR A 181 7.83 -6.24 5.01
N GLY A 182 8.24 -5.81 6.19
CA GLY A 182 9.34 -6.36 6.94
C GLY A 182 10.61 -5.51 6.81
N SER A 183 11.33 -5.35 7.91
CA SER A 183 12.59 -4.63 7.99
C SER A 183 13.80 -5.58 8.10
N GLY A 184 13.57 -6.87 8.36
CA GLY A 184 14.60 -7.90 8.39
C GLY A 184 15.05 -8.36 7.00
N ASP A 185 16.28 -8.87 6.89
CA ASP A 185 16.92 -9.22 5.62
C ASP A 185 16.09 -10.19 4.75
N SER A 186 15.35 -11.12 5.38
CA SER A 186 14.54 -12.11 4.66
C SER A 186 13.23 -11.57 4.10
N THR A 187 12.72 -10.45 4.62
CA THR A 187 11.41 -9.88 4.24
C THR A 187 11.53 -8.51 3.60
N PHE A 188 12.66 -7.85 3.77
CA PHE A 188 12.95 -6.51 3.26
C PHE A 188 12.99 -6.42 1.73
N TRP A 189 13.21 -7.54 1.03
CA TRP A 189 13.34 -7.56 -0.41
C TRP A 189 12.15 -6.95 -1.16
N PHE A 190 10.93 -7.01 -0.61
CA PHE A 190 9.74 -6.38 -1.20
C PHE A 190 9.90 -4.87 -1.42
N SER A 191 10.51 -4.17 -0.46
CA SER A 191 10.75 -2.74 -0.55
C SER A 191 12.14 -2.41 -1.09
N LYS A 192 13.12 -3.30 -0.90
CA LYS A 192 14.52 -3.08 -1.25
C LYS A 192 14.71 -2.74 -2.73
N MET A 193 14.10 -3.52 -3.60
CA MET A 193 14.20 -3.30 -5.04
C MET A 193 13.56 -1.96 -5.42
N PHE A 194 12.36 -1.64 -4.88
CA PHE A 194 11.67 -0.38 -5.14
C PHE A 194 12.46 0.83 -4.60
N LEU A 195 13.02 0.73 -3.42
CA LEU A 195 13.89 1.77 -2.86
C LEU A 195 15.16 1.96 -3.71
N GLY A 196 15.75 0.87 -4.22
CA GLY A 196 16.86 0.92 -5.17
C GLY A 196 16.47 1.58 -6.50
N TYR A 197 15.29 1.30 -7.03
CA TYR A 197 14.74 1.96 -8.22
C TYR A 197 14.56 3.48 -8.04
N LEU A 198 14.31 3.92 -6.81
CA LEU A 198 14.17 5.34 -6.47
C LEU A 198 15.49 6.02 -6.06
N ASP A 199 16.60 5.30 -6.01
CA ASP A 199 17.88 5.75 -5.43
C ASP A 199 17.70 6.26 -3.98
N ALA A 200 16.89 5.57 -3.19
CA ALA A 200 16.56 5.98 -1.84
C ALA A 200 17.74 5.76 -0.89
N VAL A 201 18.01 6.78 -0.06
CA VAL A 201 19.08 6.76 0.94
C VAL A 201 18.49 6.47 2.31
N GLU A 202 19.05 5.49 3.04
CA GLU A 202 18.70 5.24 4.44
C GLU A 202 19.23 6.39 5.30
N THR A 203 18.36 7.02 6.08
CA THR A 203 18.67 8.20 6.89
C THR A 203 18.59 7.93 8.38
N ASP A 204 17.85 6.91 8.80
CA ASP A 204 17.69 6.54 10.22
C ASP A 204 17.22 5.09 10.37
N CYS A 205 17.45 4.49 11.54
CA CYS A 205 16.91 3.19 11.95
C CYS A 205 16.45 3.27 13.40
N VAL A 206 15.15 3.33 13.61
CA VAL A 206 14.53 3.60 14.92
C VAL A 206 13.96 2.32 15.50
N GLN A 207 14.42 1.96 16.73
CA GLN A 207 13.86 0.82 17.46
C GLN A 207 12.42 1.10 17.91
N TRP A 208 11.56 0.07 17.96
CA TRP A 208 10.21 0.23 18.45
C TRP A 208 10.20 0.60 19.94
N ILE A 209 9.33 1.49 20.30
CA ILE A 209 9.15 1.90 21.70
C ILE A 209 8.65 0.70 22.49
N GLY A 210 9.42 0.35 23.53
CA GLY A 210 9.11 -0.78 24.41
C GLY A 210 9.41 -2.17 23.81
N ASP A 211 9.94 -2.26 22.58
CA ASP A 211 10.32 -3.55 21.96
C ASP A 211 11.52 -3.43 21.01
N ASN A 212 12.70 -3.60 21.54
CA ASN A 212 13.97 -3.48 20.80
C ASN A 212 14.23 -4.62 19.78
N ARG A 213 13.35 -5.61 19.67
CA ARG A 213 13.47 -6.69 18.67
C ARG A 213 13.14 -6.19 17.27
N PHE A 214 12.42 -5.09 17.16
CA PHE A 214 11.92 -4.54 15.90
C PHE A 214 12.42 -3.12 15.68
N CYS A 215 12.57 -2.75 14.42
CA CYS A 215 12.93 -1.39 14.04
C CYS A 215 12.13 -0.91 12.82
N ILE A 216 12.14 0.41 12.63
CA ILE A 216 11.66 1.09 11.44
C ILE A 216 12.87 1.70 10.75
N ARG A 217 13.14 1.30 9.51
CA ARG A 217 14.16 1.94 8.69
C ARG A 217 13.55 3.11 7.93
N VAL A 218 14.21 4.24 8.00
CA VAL A 218 13.76 5.49 7.36
C VAL A 218 14.64 5.75 6.15
N TYR A 219 14.00 5.87 4.99
CA TYR A 219 14.66 6.25 3.75
C TYR A 219 14.11 7.57 3.24
N HIS A 220 14.93 8.30 2.50
CA HIS A 220 14.52 9.51 1.81
C HIS A 220 14.85 9.39 0.32
N ALA A 221 13.86 9.69 -0.53
CA ALA A 221 14.02 9.74 -1.97
C ALA A 221 13.03 10.72 -2.58
N ARG A 222 13.48 11.51 -3.54
CA ARG A 222 12.64 12.40 -4.36
C ARG A 222 11.68 13.27 -3.52
N GLY A 223 12.16 13.82 -2.40
CA GLY A 223 11.39 14.69 -1.50
C GLY A 223 10.33 13.95 -0.64
N ARG A 224 10.47 12.64 -0.44
CA ARG A 224 9.55 11.79 0.34
C ARG A 224 10.29 10.93 1.33
N TYR A 225 9.63 10.58 2.42
CA TYR A 225 10.11 9.61 3.39
C TYR A 225 9.42 8.25 3.19
N PHE A 226 10.24 7.19 3.22
CA PHE A 226 9.79 5.80 3.22
C PHE A 226 10.10 5.19 4.57
N LEU A 227 9.07 4.74 5.26
CA LEU A 227 9.16 4.13 6.59
C LEU A 227 8.95 2.62 6.42
N VAL A 228 10.04 1.86 6.40
CA VAL A 228 10.00 0.41 6.21
C VAL A 228 9.98 -0.28 7.56
N SER A 229 8.91 -0.99 7.83
CA SER A 229 8.66 -1.66 9.09
C SER A 229 8.23 -3.10 8.90
N GLU A 230 8.25 -3.84 10.00
CA GLU A 230 7.74 -5.20 10.04
C GLU A 230 6.26 -5.27 9.63
N HIS A 231 5.87 -6.40 9.04
CA HIS A 231 4.45 -6.69 8.87
C HIS A 231 3.80 -6.85 10.26
N PRO A 232 2.65 -6.21 10.53
CA PRO A 232 2.08 -6.18 11.89
C PRO A 232 1.70 -7.54 12.48
N GLN A 233 1.54 -8.58 11.65
CA GLN A 233 1.08 -9.90 12.10
C GLN A 233 1.96 -10.49 13.21
N GLY A 234 1.33 -10.78 14.36
CA GLY A 234 1.98 -11.39 15.52
C GLY A 234 2.91 -10.45 16.30
N LYS A 235 2.77 -9.14 16.13
CA LYS A 235 3.61 -8.12 16.78
C LYS A 235 2.78 -7.15 17.61
N PRO A 236 3.38 -6.44 18.59
CA PRO A 236 2.68 -5.46 19.42
C PRO A 236 2.26 -4.24 18.59
N GLU A 237 0.97 -4.12 18.33
CA GLU A 237 0.42 -3.07 17.46
C GLU A 237 0.60 -1.67 18.02
N ASP A 238 0.47 -1.50 19.37
CA ASP A 238 0.59 -0.20 20.03
C ASP A 238 2.00 0.38 19.91
N SER A 239 3.02 -0.42 20.21
CA SER A 239 4.43 -0.01 20.06
C SER A 239 4.77 0.34 18.61
N HIS A 240 4.19 -0.39 17.66
CA HIS A 240 4.38 -0.14 16.24
C HIS A 240 3.80 1.22 15.83
N VAL A 241 2.52 1.46 16.17
CA VAL A 241 1.81 2.71 15.88
C VAL A 241 2.52 3.90 16.54
N GLU A 242 2.81 3.82 17.84
CA GLU A 242 3.45 4.91 18.59
C GLU A 242 4.82 5.28 18.00
N THR A 243 5.63 4.28 17.67
CA THR A 243 6.95 4.53 17.07
C THR A 243 6.82 5.22 15.71
N MET A 244 5.91 4.74 14.87
CA MET A 244 5.70 5.28 13.53
C MET A 244 5.23 6.73 13.57
N LEU A 245 4.27 7.05 14.45
CA LEU A 245 3.75 8.41 14.63
C LEU A 245 4.82 9.38 15.10
N LYS A 246 5.66 9.00 16.06
CA LYS A 246 6.78 9.83 16.54
C LYS A 246 7.79 10.14 15.43
N ILE A 247 8.06 9.18 14.55
CA ILE A 247 8.94 9.41 13.39
C ILE A 247 8.28 10.41 12.42
N ILE A 248 7.02 10.20 12.07
CA ILE A 248 6.28 11.09 11.16
C ILE A 248 6.25 12.51 11.73
N GLU A 249 5.89 12.69 13.00
CA GLU A 249 5.82 14.00 13.63
C GLU A 249 7.19 14.70 13.64
N LYS A 250 8.27 14.00 14.01
CA LYS A 250 9.65 14.51 14.01
C LYS A 250 10.06 15.00 12.62
N LEU A 251 9.87 14.17 11.60
CA LEU A 251 10.28 14.46 10.23
C LEU A 251 9.44 15.59 9.63
N TRP A 252 8.12 15.58 9.86
CA TRP A 252 7.21 16.60 9.36
C TRP A 252 7.52 18.00 9.93
N ARG A 253 7.77 18.10 11.24
CA ARG A 253 8.17 19.35 11.88
C ARG A 253 9.48 19.89 11.29
N THR A 254 10.45 19.01 10.99
CA THR A 254 11.73 19.39 10.43
C THR A 254 11.59 19.98 9.03
N ASP A 255 10.68 19.44 8.21
CA ASP A 255 10.46 19.92 6.84
C ASP A 255 9.65 21.22 6.80
N CYS A 256 8.70 21.42 7.72
CA CYS A 256 7.92 22.66 7.82
C CYS A 256 8.74 23.87 8.33
N THR A 257 9.95 23.63 8.83
CA THR A 257 10.84 24.70 9.34
C THR A 257 11.93 25.12 8.35
N LYS A 258 12.00 24.47 7.19
CA LYS A 258 12.88 24.82 6.07
C LYS A 258 12.14 25.65 5.04
#